data_d7fb658574cd41bc1acb1e0c0f6be296
#
_entry.id   d7fb658574cd41bc1acb1e0c0f6be296
#
_cell.length_a   1.000
_cell.length_b   1.000
_cell.length_c   1.000
_cell.angle_alpha   90.00
_cell.angle_beta   90.00
_cell.angle_gamma   90.00
#
_symmetry.space_group_name_H-M   'P 1'
#
loop_
_entity.id
_entity.type
_entity.pdbx_description
1 polymer ?
#
loop_
_entity_poly.entity_id
_entity_poly.type
_entity_poly.pdbx_seq_one_letter_code
_entity_poly.pdbx_strand_id
1 'polypeptide(L)'
;ASAEGVKGLTLKLSHNANEQHLIHKAMTQFANEVNEKTNGDIKIEVYPNATLGGEKDNLEQMGIGALDMAKVSAASLETFAPVYEAFSVPYIFNNRDHFYGFMDSDQAKEVFHSTEAQGFIALTWLDSGTRSFYTVKTPVMTPADLKGLKIRTMDSPMAIEMMNCFGGSATAMPISDVYTAMQSGVIDGAENNETALTVGGHGEVAKCYSYDE
;
A
#
# COMPACT_ATOMS: atom_id res chain seq x y z
N ALA A 1 14.86 16.24 -18.57
CA ALA A 1 16.20 16.48 -18.02
C ALA A 1 17.06 15.27 -18.38
N SER A 2 18.21 15.47 -19.03
CA SER A 2 19.18 14.39 -19.25
C SER A 2 19.93 14.15 -17.94
N ALA A 3 20.13 12.89 -17.59
CA ALA A 3 20.90 12.46 -16.43
C ALA A 3 22.44 12.69 -16.65
N GLU A 4 22.83 13.84 -17.20
CA GLU A 4 24.22 14.18 -17.40
C GLU A 4 24.91 14.35 -16.04
N GLY A 5 25.75 13.38 -15.69
CA GLY A 5 26.63 13.44 -14.52
C GLY A 5 26.49 12.30 -13.51
N VAL A 6 25.46 11.47 -13.58
CA VAL A 6 25.32 10.30 -12.67
C VAL A 6 25.87 9.06 -13.37
N LYS A 7 26.93 8.46 -12.83
CA LYS A 7 27.54 7.24 -13.38
C LYS A 7 27.69 6.19 -12.30
N GLY A 8 27.29 4.95 -12.63
CA GLY A 8 27.51 3.79 -11.76
C GLY A 8 26.69 3.83 -10.47
N LEU A 9 25.50 4.46 -10.49
CA LEU A 9 24.61 4.52 -9.32
C LEU A 9 23.78 3.23 -9.22
N THR A 10 23.80 2.61 -8.05
CA THR A 10 22.87 1.51 -7.73
C THR A 10 21.91 1.96 -6.64
N LEU A 11 20.61 1.88 -6.93
CA LEU A 11 19.52 2.26 -6.02
C LEU A 11 18.77 1.00 -5.58
N LYS A 12 18.29 0.98 -4.34
CA LYS A 12 17.45 -0.08 -3.79
C LYS A 12 15.99 0.36 -3.79
N LEU A 13 15.11 -0.46 -4.37
CA LEU A 13 13.66 -0.28 -4.36
C LEU A 13 13.00 -1.42 -3.61
N SER A 14 12.31 -1.12 -2.50
CA SER A 14 11.60 -2.11 -1.67
C SER A 14 10.09 -2.08 -1.90
N HIS A 15 9.45 -3.23 -1.82
CA HIS A 15 7.99 -3.35 -1.74
C HIS A 15 7.55 -4.65 -1.04
N ASN A 16 6.30 -4.70 -0.56
CA ASN A 16 5.75 -5.81 0.22
C ASN A 16 5.03 -6.89 -0.61
N ALA A 17 4.82 -6.67 -1.90
CA ALA A 17 4.14 -7.63 -2.77
C ALA A 17 5.07 -8.81 -3.13
N ASN A 18 4.48 -9.98 -3.40
CA ASN A 18 5.24 -11.13 -3.90
C ASN A 18 5.62 -10.97 -5.40
N GLU A 19 6.49 -11.82 -5.89
CA GLU A 19 7.03 -11.75 -7.25
C GLU A 19 6.00 -12.01 -8.36
N GLN A 20 4.89 -12.68 -8.06
CA GLN A 20 3.80 -12.93 -9.01
C GLN A 20 2.86 -11.73 -9.14
N HIS A 21 2.89 -10.81 -8.19
CA HIS A 21 2.00 -9.67 -8.14
C HIS A 21 2.32 -8.64 -9.24
N LEU A 22 1.28 -7.98 -9.77
CA LEU A 22 1.44 -6.95 -10.81
C LEU A 22 2.34 -5.79 -10.35
N ILE A 23 2.31 -5.43 -9.09
CA ILE A 23 3.20 -4.42 -8.50
C ILE A 23 4.68 -4.79 -8.69
N HIS A 24 5.06 -6.05 -8.42
CA HIS A 24 6.46 -6.48 -8.64
C HIS A 24 6.84 -6.37 -10.11
N LYS A 25 5.96 -6.78 -11.02
CA LYS A 25 6.20 -6.68 -12.46
C LYS A 25 6.38 -5.22 -12.89
N ALA A 26 5.54 -4.31 -12.39
CA ALA A 26 5.66 -2.88 -12.67
C ALA A 26 6.97 -2.28 -12.14
N MET A 27 7.36 -2.63 -10.91
CA MET A 27 8.64 -2.16 -10.32
C MET A 27 9.85 -2.70 -11.08
N THR A 28 9.79 -3.97 -11.51
CA THR A 28 10.85 -4.58 -12.32
C THR A 28 10.94 -3.93 -13.70
N GLN A 29 9.80 -3.66 -14.34
CA GLN A 29 9.78 -2.95 -15.63
C GLN A 29 10.37 -1.54 -15.46
N PHE A 30 9.96 -0.80 -14.46
CA PHE A 30 10.50 0.52 -14.15
C PHE A 30 12.03 0.48 -13.96
N ALA A 31 12.55 -0.48 -13.20
CA ALA A 31 13.97 -0.65 -12.97
C ALA A 31 14.73 -0.92 -14.28
N ASN A 32 14.19 -1.78 -15.15
CA ASN A 32 14.78 -2.09 -16.45
C ASN A 32 14.78 -0.87 -17.37
N GLU A 33 13.67 -0.14 -17.46
CA GLU A 33 13.56 1.05 -18.28
C GLU A 33 14.53 2.17 -17.84
N VAL A 34 14.71 2.37 -16.53
CA VAL A 34 15.70 3.31 -16.01
C VAL A 34 17.11 2.89 -16.42
N ASN A 35 17.45 1.62 -16.28
CA ASN A 35 18.76 1.11 -16.68
C ASN A 35 19.02 1.30 -18.19
N GLU A 36 18.05 0.98 -19.01
CA GLU A 36 18.14 1.15 -20.47
C GLU A 36 18.27 2.63 -20.87
N LYS A 37 17.40 3.50 -20.33
CA LYS A 37 17.38 4.93 -20.66
C LYS A 37 18.61 5.69 -20.15
N THR A 38 19.32 5.12 -19.18
CA THR A 38 20.58 5.68 -18.66
C THR A 38 21.82 4.98 -19.19
N ASN A 39 21.67 4.10 -20.20
CA ASN A 39 22.76 3.29 -20.79
C ASN A 39 23.57 2.52 -19.72
N GLY A 40 22.89 2.04 -18.66
CA GLY A 40 23.50 1.30 -17.56
C GLY A 40 24.11 2.16 -16.44
N ASP A 41 24.06 3.48 -16.56
CA ASP A 41 24.61 4.38 -15.52
C ASP A 41 23.81 4.34 -14.22
N ILE A 42 22.50 4.01 -14.27
CA ILE A 42 21.65 3.81 -13.09
C ILE A 42 21.07 2.40 -13.11
N LYS A 43 21.32 1.67 -12.04
CA LYS A 43 20.75 0.34 -11.76
C LYS A 43 19.80 0.45 -10.56
N ILE A 44 18.59 -0.15 -10.67
CA ILE A 44 17.66 -0.27 -9.56
C ILE A 44 17.54 -1.76 -9.20
N GLU A 45 17.85 -2.10 -7.95
CA GLU A 45 17.67 -3.44 -7.38
C GLU A 45 16.33 -3.50 -6.67
N VAL A 46 15.44 -4.39 -7.13
CA VAL A 46 14.09 -4.54 -6.59
C VAL A 46 14.05 -5.62 -5.52
N TYR A 47 13.58 -5.27 -4.34
CA TYR A 47 13.46 -6.13 -3.16
C TYR A 47 11.97 -6.39 -2.85
N PRO A 48 11.41 -7.54 -3.27
CA PRO A 48 10.02 -7.92 -3.02
C PRO A 48 9.81 -8.52 -1.62
N ASN A 49 8.55 -8.90 -1.32
CA ASN A 49 8.17 -9.69 -0.14
C ASN A 49 8.52 -9.05 1.21
N ALA A 50 8.57 -7.71 1.28
CA ALA A 50 8.99 -6.99 2.49
C ALA A 50 10.37 -7.42 3.02
N THR A 51 11.28 -7.87 2.15
CA THR A 51 12.62 -8.36 2.55
C THR A 51 13.49 -7.28 3.19
N LEU A 52 13.21 -6.00 2.95
CA LEU A 52 13.86 -4.87 3.60
C LEU A 52 12.99 -4.21 4.70
N GLY A 53 11.92 -4.88 5.13
CA GLY A 53 10.96 -4.39 6.12
C GLY A 53 9.59 -4.08 5.53
N GLY A 54 8.62 -3.78 6.39
CA GLY A 54 7.28 -3.34 6.03
C GLY A 54 7.26 -1.92 5.46
N GLU A 55 6.07 -1.44 5.07
CA GLU A 55 5.95 -0.11 4.45
C GLU A 55 6.41 1.01 5.37
N LYS A 56 6.08 0.95 6.66
CA LYS A 56 6.53 1.93 7.66
C LYS A 56 8.04 1.91 7.83
N ASP A 57 8.63 0.72 7.98
CA ASP A 57 10.08 0.57 8.10
C ASP A 57 10.81 1.16 6.88
N ASN A 58 10.24 0.92 5.68
CA ASN A 58 10.80 1.45 4.44
C ASN A 58 10.75 2.98 4.39
N LEU A 59 9.64 3.60 4.83
CA LEU A 59 9.52 5.06 4.91
C LEU A 59 10.50 5.67 5.92
N GLU A 60 10.68 5.06 7.07
CA GLU A 60 11.68 5.47 8.06
C GLU A 60 13.11 5.34 7.52
N GLN A 61 13.42 4.25 6.82
CA GLN A 61 14.72 4.04 6.17
C GLN A 61 14.98 5.07 5.07
N MET A 62 13.95 5.43 4.28
CA MET A 62 14.06 6.50 3.27
C MET A 62 14.34 7.85 3.93
N GLY A 63 13.63 8.18 5.00
CA GLY A 63 13.83 9.44 5.73
C GLY A 63 15.25 9.66 6.25
N ILE A 64 15.98 8.58 6.56
CA ILE A 64 17.40 8.62 7.01
C ILE A 64 18.40 8.28 5.90
N GLY A 65 17.94 8.07 4.66
CA GLY A 65 18.82 7.75 3.53
C GLY A 65 19.39 6.33 3.51
N ALA A 66 18.81 5.39 4.24
CA ALA A 66 19.24 3.97 4.26
C ALA A 66 18.59 3.15 3.13
N LEU A 67 17.49 3.62 2.59
CA LEU A 67 16.77 3.06 1.43
C LEU A 67 16.51 4.19 0.43
N ASP A 68 16.68 3.90 -0.85
CA ASP A 68 16.56 4.92 -1.91
C ASP A 68 15.12 5.09 -2.40
N MET A 69 14.39 3.99 -2.54
CA MET A 69 13.04 3.97 -3.11
C MET A 69 12.17 2.91 -2.43
N ALA A 70 10.88 3.20 -2.31
CA ALA A 70 9.90 2.21 -1.87
C ALA A 70 8.57 2.37 -2.61
N LYS A 71 7.87 1.27 -2.83
CA LYS A 71 6.44 1.28 -3.15
C LYS A 71 5.69 1.06 -1.83
N VAL A 72 4.90 2.04 -1.44
CA VAL A 72 4.08 1.99 -0.23
C VAL A 72 2.63 2.34 -0.56
N SER A 73 1.71 2.03 0.35
CA SER A 73 0.32 2.46 0.28
C SER A 73 0.18 3.90 0.77
N ALA A 74 -0.77 4.66 0.21
CA ALA A 74 -1.05 6.02 0.67
C ALA A 74 -1.36 6.08 2.18
N ALA A 75 -2.08 5.10 2.71
CA ALA A 75 -2.38 5.00 4.14
C ALA A 75 -1.12 4.93 5.03
N SER A 76 -0.01 4.35 4.56
CA SER A 76 1.24 4.30 5.32
C SER A 76 1.95 5.67 5.38
N LEU A 77 1.56 6.61 4.52
CA LEU A 77 2.10 7.97 4.49
C LEU A 77 1.41 8.93 5.47
N GLU A 78 0.24 8.57 6.01
CA GLU A 78 -0.57 9.43 6.88
C GLU A 78 0.20 9.97 8.10
N THR A 79 1.03 9.11 8.72
CA THR A 79 1.84 9.49 9.88
C THR A 79 3.02 10.42 9.52
N PHE A 80 3.38 10.50 8.25
CA PHE A 80 4.44 11.40 7.74
C PHE A 80 3.88 12.69 7.17
N ALA A 81 2.69 12.64 6.55
CA ALA A 81 2.00 13.79 6.00
C ALA A 81 0.47 13.57 6.11
N PRO A 82 -0.22 14.28 7.04
CA PRO A 82 -1.66 14.07 7.29
C PRO A 82 -2.57 14.26 6.07
N VAL A 83 -2.14 14.99 5.03
CA VAL A 83 -2.90 15.13 3.79
C VAL A 83 -3.21 13.79 3.12
N TYR A 84 -2.41 12.76 3.37
CA TYR A 84 -2.67 11.40 2.86
C TYR A 84 -3.85 10.69 3.53
N GLU A 85 -4.35 11.17 4.68
CA GLU A 85 -5.57 10.66 5.31
C GLU A 85 -6.78 10.74 4.38
N ALA A 86 -6.81 11.73 3.48
CA ALA A 86 -7.88 11.88 2.51
C ALA A 86 -8.07 10.64 1.62
N PHE A 87 -7.00 9.91 1.30
CA PHE A 87 -7.08 8.70 0.47
C PHE A 87 -7.63 7.48 1.21
N SER A 88 -7.70 7.53 2.52
CA SER A 88 -8.24 6.45 3.38
C SER A 88 -9.68 6.69 3.79
N VAL A 89 -10.27 7.85 3.45
CA VAL A 89 -11.69 8.14 3.69
C VAL A 89 -12.54 7.29 2.75
N PRO A 90 -13.44 6.44 3.27
CA PRO A 90 -14.32 5.64 2.43
C PRO A 90 -15.14 6.49 1.46
N TYR A 91 -15.26 6.04 0.21
CA TYR A 91 -16.10 6.64 -0.82
C TYR A 91 -15.80 8.12 -1.13
N ILE A 92 -14.58 8.61 -0.84
CA ILE A 92 -14.16 9.99 -1.16
C ILE A 92 -14.17 10.27 -2.66
N PHE A 93 -13.92 9.26 -3.47
CA PHE A 93 -14.01 9.32 -4.92
C PHE A 93 -15.32 8.70 -5.40
N ASN A 94 -16.04 9.39 -6.28
CA ASN A 94 -17.33 8.92 -6.80
C ASN A 94 -17.23 7.70 -7.72
N ASN A 95 -16.09 7.57 -8.40
CA ASN A 95 -15.78 6.49 -9.34
C ASN A 95 -14.29 6.56 -9.73
N ARG A 96 -13.87 5.59 -10.55
CA ARG A 96 -12.47 5.48 -11.02
C ARG A 96 -12.02 6.69 -11.85
N ASP A 97 -12.89 7.26 -12.69
CA ASP A 97 -12.53 8.44 -13.49
C ASP A 97 -12.28 9.67 -12.62
N HIS A 98 -13.08 9.85 -11.55
CA HIS A 98 -12.84 10.91 -10.57
C HIS A 98 -11.51 10.71 -9.84
N PHE A 99 -11.19 9.47 -9.43
CA PHE A 99 -9.90 9.12 -8.81
C PHE A 99 -8.73 9.42 -9.76
N TYR A 100 -8.77 8.93 -10.99
CA TYR A 100 -7.70 9.16 -11.97
C TYR A 100 -7.55 10.63 -12.31
N GLY A 101 -8.67 11.35 -12.50
CA GLY A 101 -8.64 12.78 -12.77
C GLY A 101 -7.97 13.58 -11.66
N PHE A 102 -8.19 13.20 -10.39
CA PHE A 102 -7.48 13.79 -9.27
C PHE A 102 -5.99 13.41 -9.26
N MET A 103 -5.68 12.11 -9.39
CA MET A 103 -4.29 11.62 -9.30
C MET A 103 -3.37 12.15 -10.40
N ASP A 104 -3.93 12.52 -11.55
CA ASP A 104 -3.19 13.13 -12.66
C ASP A 104 -3.16 14.67 -12.60
N SER A 105 -3.78 15.29 -11.59
CA SER A 105 -3.88 16.73 -11.43
C SER A 105 -2.64 17.36 -10.80
N ASP A 106 -2.54 18.70 -10.89
CA ASP A 106 -1.50 19.45 -10.20
C ASP A 106 -1.66 19.42 -8.68
N GLN A 107 -2.90 19.29 -8.17
CA GLN A 107 -3.18 19.12 -6.75
C GLN A 107 -2.58 17.82 -6.19
N ALA A 108 -2.67 16.71 -6.94
CA ALA A 108 -2.03 15.48 -6.55
C ALA A 108 -0.50 15.58 -6.50
N LYS A 109 0.10 16.37 -7.42
CA LYS A 109 1.54 16.64 -7.39
C LYS A 109 1.96 17.43 -6.13
N GLU A 110 1.14 18.36 -5.66
CA GLU A 110 1.38 19.05 -4.39
C GLU A 110 1.35 18.06 -3.22
N VAL A 111 0.40 17.12 -3.22
CA VAL A 111 0.35 16.04 -2.21
C VAL A 111 1.61 15.18 -2.28
N PHE A 112 2.09 14.82 -3.47
CA PHE A 112 3.29 14.00 -3.65
C PHE A 112 4.55 14.65 -3.06
N HIS A 113 4.61 15.97 -3.01
CA HIS A 113 5.71 16.74 -2.40
C HIS A 113 5.51 17.00 -0.90
N SER A 114 4.36 16.67 -0.33
CA SER A 114 4.05 16.99 1.08
C SER A 114 4.96 16.30 2.10
N THR A 115 5.69 15.27 1.70
CA THR A 115 6.66 14.53 2.51
C THR A 115 8.11 14.99 2.32
N GLU A 116 8.36 16.06 1.59
CA GLU A 116 9.72 16.53 1.30
C GLU A 116 10.50 16.89 2.58
N ALA A 117 9.83 17.47 3.58
CA ALA A 117 10.43 17.77 4.88
C ALA A 117 10.84 16.51 5.68
N GLN A 118 10.29 15.35 5.35
CA GLN A 118 10.65 14.04 5.91
C GLN A 118 11.77 13.34 5.12
N GLY A 119 12.30 13.96 4.08
CA GLY A 119 13.44 13.48 3.30
C GLY A 119 13.09 12.62 2.09
N PHE A 120 11.82 12.54 1.70
CA PHE A 120 11.38 11.79 0.51
C PHE A 120 10.16 12.44 -0.16
N ILE A 121 9.90 12.10 -1.41
CA ILE A 121 8.73 12.53 -2.18
C ILE A 121 8.11 11.33 -2.90
N ALA A 122 6.82 11.40 -3.21
CA ALA A 122 6.21 10.46 -4.15
C ALA A 122 6.55 10.87 -5.59
N LEU A 123 6.96 9.90 -6.40
CA LEU A 123 7.28 10.12 -7.82
C LEU A 123 6.08 9.92 -8.72
N THR A 124 5.21 8.97 -8.36
CA THR A 124 4.01 8.60 -9.12
C THR A 124 3.08 7.78 -8.23
N TRP A 125 1.95 7.41 -8.76
CA TRP A 125 0.95 6.57 -8.11
C TRP A 125 0.69 5.29 -8.92
N LEU A 126 0.13 4.29 -8.26
CA LEU A 126 -0.28 3.03 -8.84
C LEU A 126 -1.68 2.70 -8.34
N ASP A 127 -2.60 2.35 -9.25
CA ASP A 127 -3.91 1.84 -8.87
C ASP A 127 -3.77 0.39 -8.39
N SER A 128 -4.17 0.14 -7.16
CA SER A 128 -4.22 -1.20 -6.56
C SER A 128 -5.65 -1.74 -6.42
N GLY A 129 -6.64 -1.07 -6.99
CA GLY A 129 -8.06 -1.42 -6.86
C GLY A 129 -8.71 -0.84 -5.60
N THR A 130 -9.99 -1.16 -5.41
CA THR A 130 -10.79 -0.79 -4.25
C THR A 130 -10.61 -1.77 -3.11
N ARG A 131 -10.89 -1.33 -1.87
CA ARG A 131 -10.71 -2.14 -0.67
C ARG A 131 -12.06 -2.54 -0.13
N SER A 132 -12.25 -3.82 0.14
CA SER A 132 -13.46 -4.41 0.68
C SER A 132 -13.15 -5.37 1.81
N PHE A 133 -14.12 -5.64 2.69
CA PHE A 133 -13.93 -6.56 3.81
C PHE A 133 -13.86 -8.01 3.35
N TYR A 134 -12.97 -8.78 3.96
CA TYR A 134 -12.97 -10.23 3.86
C TYR A 134 -12.70 -10.86 5.22
N THR A 135 -13.35 -11.99 5.46
CA THR A 135 -13.34 -12.64 6.77
C THR A 135 -13.17 -14.14 6.66
N VAL A 136 -12.71 -14.75 7.74
CA VAL A 136 -12.51 -16.20 7.83
C VAL A 136 -13.84 -16.94 7.79
N LYS A 137 -14.90 -16.42 8.47
CA LYS A 137 -16.15 -17.16 8.66
C LYS A 137 -17.43 -16.34 8.47
N THR A 138 -17.44 -15.10 8.93
CA THR A 138 -18.65 -14.30 9.07
C THR A 138 -18.78 -13.32 7.90
N PRO A 139 -19.80 -13.45 7.03
CA PRO A 139 -20.03 -12.46 5.98
C PRO A 139 -20.32 -11.09 6.59
N VAL A 140 -19.77 -10.04 5.98
CA VAL A 140 -20.05 -8.64 6.32
C VAL A 140 -20.93 -8.06 5.23
N MET A 141 -22.22 -7.87 5.53
CA MET A 141 -23.21 -7.31 4.62
C MET A 141 -23.61 -5.89 5.02
N THR A 142 -23.41 -5.54 6.27
CA THR A 142 -23.68 -4.23 6.86
C THR A 142 -22.61 -3.88 7.88
N PRO A 143 -22.45 -2.59 8.24
CA PRO A 143 -21.51 -2.22 9.32
C PRO A 143 -21.81 -2.92 10.66
N ALA A 144 -23.06 -3.25 10.93
CA ALA A 144 -23.44 -3.96 12.16
C ALA A 144 -22.82 -5.36 12.27
N ASP A 145 -22.50 -6.01 11.15
CA ASP A 145 -21.89 -7.34 11.11
C ASP A 145 -20.41 -7.32 11.54
N LEU A 146 -19.79 -6.15 11.57
CA LEU A 146 -18.43 -5.95 12.07
C LEU A 146 -18.35 -5.96 13.59
N LYS A 147 -19.48 -5.83 14.29
CA LYS A 147 -19.50 -5.76 15.75
C LYS A 147 -18.94 -7.03 16.37
N GLY A 148 -17.88 -6.84 17.17
CA GLY A 148 -17.19 -7.94 17.86
C GLY A 148 -16.16 -8.69 17.01
N LEU A 149 -16.03 -8.36 15.72
CA LEU A 149 -14.97 -8.89 14.88
C LEU A 149 -13.68 -8.10 15.08
N LYS A 150 -12.57 -8.82 15.11
CA LYS A 150 -11.22 -8.29 15.07
C LYS A 150 -10.77 -8.21 13.61
N ILE A 151 -10.79 -7.02 13.06
CA ILE A 151 -10.43 -6.79 11.66
C ILE A 151 -9.05 -6.15 11.59
N ARG A 152 -8.16 -6.76 10.82
CA ARG A 152 -6.88 -6.14 10.53
C ARG A 152 -7.09 -4.88 9.70
N THR A 153 -6.43 -3.84 10.11
CA THR A 153 -6.25 -2.61 9.33
C THR A 153 -4.79 -2.38 8.99
N MET A 154 -4.53 -1.47 8.09
CA MET A 154 -3.19 -0.91 7.93
C MET A 154 -2.80 -0.12 9.20
N ASP A 155 -1.51 0.16 9.39
CA ASP A 155 -1.02 1.08 10.42
C ASP A 155 -1.29 2.53 9.96
N SER A 156 -2.57 2.88 10.00
CA SER A 156 -3.15 4.13 9.52
C SER A 156 -4.17 4.61 10.55
N PRO A 157 -4.01 5.84 11.08
CA PRO A 157 -4.98 6.43 11.99
C PRO A 157 -6.40 6.45 11.41
N MET A 158 -6.54 6.80 10.14
CA MET A 158 -7.85 6.85 9.48
C MET A 158 -8.48 5.46 9.32
N ALA A 159 -7.69 4.43 8.95
CA ALA A 159 -8.21 3.07 8.83
C ALA A 159 -8.65 2.49 10.20
N ILE A 160 -7.94 2.82 11.27
CA ILE A 160 -8.32 2.45 12.64
C ILE A 160 -9.63 3.15 13.04
N GLU A 161 -9.74 4.45 12.78
CA GLU A 161 -10.93 5.22 13.11
C GLU A 161 -12.15 4.77 12.29
N MET A 162 -11.98 4.51 11.00
CA MET A 162 -13.02 3.92 10.15
C MET A 162 -13.59 2.64 10.79
N MET A 163 -12.72 1.73 11.23
CA MET A 163 -13.14 0.48 11.87
C MET A 163 -13.89 0.73 13.19
N ASN A 164 -13.43 1.68 14.00
CA ASN A 164 -14.10 2.07 15.24
C ASN A 164 -15.51 2.63 14.96
N CYS A 165 -15.64 3.49 13.94
CA CYS A 165 -16.94 4.04 13.51
C CYS A 165 -17.91 2.96 13.05
N PHE A 166 -17.42 1.89 12.42
CA PHE A 166 -18.25 0.75 12.01
C PHE A 166 -18.57 -0.22 13.16
N GLY A 167 -18.00 0.01 14.36
CA GLY A 167 -18.24 -0.82 15.55
C GLY A 167 -17.46 -2.12 15.62
N GLY A 168 -16.49 -2.31 14.74
CA GLY A 168 -15.52 -3.39 14.78
C GLY A 168 -14.33 -3.09 15.70
N SER A 169 -13.40 -4.03 15.79
CA SER A 169 -12.15 -3.85 16.55
C SER A 169 -10.98 -3.85 15.56
N ALA A 170 -10.31 -2.70 15.40
CA ALA A 170 -9.14 -2.60 14.56
C ALA A 170 -7.92 -3.29 15.18
N THR A 171 -7.18 -4.03 14.38
CA THR A 171 -5.88 -4.61 14.75
C THR A 171 -4.87 -4.24 13.67
N ALA A 172 -4.09 -3.18 13.91
CA ALA A 172 -3.09 -2.71 12.96
C ALA A 172 -1.91 -3.68 12.89
N MET A 173 -1.55 -4.11 11.68
CA MET A 173 -0.38 -4.95 11.43
C MET A 173 0.07 -4.90 9.97
N PRO A 174 1.36 -5.20 9.66
CA PRO A 174 1.85 -5.37 8.30
C PRO A 174 1.09 -6.45 7.54
N ILE A 175 1.02 -6.33 6.21
CA ILE A 175 0.33 -7.30 5.36
C ILE A 175 0.97 -8.70 5.44
N SER A 176 2.27 -8.79 5.68
CA SER A 176 3.02 -10.05 5.85
C SER A 176 2.48 -10.95 6.96
N ASP A 177 1.85 -10.37 7.97
CA ASP A 177 1.41 -11.09 9.17
C ASP A 177 -0.06 -11.54 9.07
N VAL A 178 -0.82 -10.97 8.14
CA VAL A 178 -2.29 -11.11 8.05
C VAL A 178 -2.71 -12.56 7.81
N TYR A 179 -2.06 -13.26 6.89
CA TYR A 179 -2.39 -14.66 6.60
C TYR A 179 -2.29 -15.54 7.87
N THR A 180 -1.16 -15.46 8.56
CA THR A 180 -0.92 -16.23 9.79
C THR A 180 -1.86 -15.82 10.92
N ALA A 181 -2.15 -14.52 11.05
CA ALA A 181 -3.07 -14.00 12.05
C ALA A 181 -4.51 -14.49 11.82
N MET A 182 -4.99 -14.56 10.57
CA MET A 182 -6.28 -15.17 10.23
C MET A 182 -6.28 -16.69 10.48
N GLN A 183 -5.23 -17.38 10.04
CA GLN A 183 -5.11 -18.83 10.20
C GLN A 183 -5.11 -19.25 11.68
N SER A 184 -4.45 -18.48 12.54
CA SER A 184 -4.37 -18.73 13.99
C SER A 184 -5.56 -18.19 14.79
N GLY A 185 -6.48 -17.43 14.15
CA GLY A 185 -7.63 -16.83 14.82
C GLY A 185 -7.31 -15.62 15.70
N VAL A 186 -6.15 -15.00 15.50
CA VAL A 186 -5.80 -13.72 16.16
C VAL A 186 -6.69 -12.60 15.65
N ILE A 187 -7.03 -12.63 14.35
CA ILE A 187 -7.99 -11.75 13.71
C ILE A 187 -9.08 -12.57 12.99
N ASP A 188 -10.26 -11.99 12.83
CA ASP A 188 -11.40 -12.60 12.14
C ASP A 188 -11.43 -12.30 10.64
N GLY A 189 -10.69 -11.27 10.21
CA GLY A 189 -10.62 -10.84 8.83
C GLY A 189 -9.76 -9.60 8.64
N ALA A 190 -9.84 -9.04 7.43
CA ALA A 190 -9.14 -7.82 7.04
C ALA A 190 -9.95 -7.08 5.98
N GLU A 191 -9.45 -5.95 5.51
CA GLU A 191 -9.95 -5.23 4.34
C GLU A 191 -8.80 -5.03 3.34
N ASN A 192 -9.06 -5.29 2.08
CA ASN A 192 -8.12 -5.09 0.98
C ASN A 192 -8.83 -5.32 -0.36
N ASN A 193 -8.08 -5.14 -1.45
CA ASN A 193 -8.55 -5.52 -2.78
C ASN A 193 -8.48 -7.05 -2.99
N GLU A 194 -9.10 -7.53 -4.06
CA GLU A 194 -9.21 -8.96 -4.39
C GLU A 194 -7.86 -9.63 -4.66
N THR A 195 -6.80 -8.88 -4.97
CA THR A 195 -5.47 -9.47 -5.17
C THR A 195 -4.87 -10.03 -3.87
N ALA A 196 -5.29 -9.52 -2.71
CA ALA A 196 -4.91 -10.12 -1.43
C ALA A 196 -5.45 -11.54 -1.29
N LEU A 197 -6.68 -11.81 -1.79
CA LEU A 197 -7.30 -13.13 -1.76
C LEU A 197 -6.66 -14.10 -2.75
N THR A 198 -6.34 -13.61 -3.95
CA THR A 198 -5.81 -14.42 -5.06
C THR A 198 -4.29 -14.56 -4.96
N VAL A 199 -3.55 -13.57 -5.46
CA VAL A 199 -2.08 -13.61 -5.51
C VAL A 199 -1.45 -13.54 -4.11
N GLY A 200 -2.10 -12.85 -3.16
CA GLY A 200 -1.68 -12.79 -1.75
C GLY A 200 -1.97 -14.04 -0.94
N GLY A 201 -2.78 -14.97 -1.48
CA GLY A 201 -3.09 -16.25 -0.85
C GLY A 201 -4.10 -16.20 0.32
N HIS A 202 -4.62 -15.02 0.70
CA HIS A 202 -5.54 -14.90 1.82
C HIS A 202 -6.86 -15.67 1.61
N GLY A 203 -7.26 -15.94 0.35
CA GLY A 203 -8.43 -16.76 0.01
C GLY A 203 -8.34 -18.22 0.46
N GLU A 204 -7.16 -18.71 0.83
CA GLU A 204 -7.02 -20.04 1.43
C GLU A 204 -7.66 -20.10 2.83
N VAL A 205 -7.58 -19.02 3.59
CA VAL A 205 -8.08 -18.91 4.97
C VAL A 205 -9.36 -18.09 5.08
N ALA A 206 -9.53 -17.02 4.32
CA ALA A 206 -10.75 -16.23 4.25
C ALA A 206 -11.80 -16.90 3.34
N LYS A 207 -13.04 -16.98 3.80
CA LYS A 207 -14.15 -17.64 3.07
C LYS A 207 -15.23 -16.68 2.62
N CYS A 208 -15.22 -15.45 3.10
CA CYS A 208 -16.20 -14.42 2.76
C CYS A 208 -15.46 -13.18 2.25
N TYR A 209 -15.92 -12.62 1.17
CA TYR A 209 -15.50 -11.33 0.63
C TYR A 209 -16.75 -10.48 0.39
N SER A 210 -16.80 -9.30 0.97
CA SER A 210 -17.94 -8.38 0.86
C SER A 210 -17.59 -7.33 -0.19
N TYR A 211 -18.25 -7.41 -1.32
CA TYR A 211 -18.07 -6.46 -2.41
C TYR A 211 -18.95 -5.24 -2.13
N ASP A 212 -18.37 -4.13 -1.76
CA ASP A 212 -19.04 -2.94 -1.21
C ASP A 212 -18.76 -1.66 -2.03
N GLU A 213 -18.59 -1.79 -3.35
CA GLU A 213 -18.46 -0.68 -4.30
C GLU A 213 -19.72 0.16 -4.43
#